data_fe61d3c4958a5e9ba757ff0404ddb724
#
_entry.id   fe61d3c4958a5e9ba757ff0404ddb724
#
_cell.length_a   1.000
_cell.length_b   1.000
_cell.length_c   1.000
_cell.angle_alpha   90.00
_cell.angle_beta   90.00
_cell.angle_gamma   90.00
#
_symmetry.space_group_name_H-M   'P 1'
#
loop_
_entity.id
_entity.type
_entity.pdbx_description
1 polymer ?
#
loop_
_entity_poly.entity_id
_entity_poly.type
_entity_poly.pdbx_seq_one_letter_code
_entity_poly.pdbx_strand_id
1 'polypeptide(L)'
;MALFNSRWSLTLPIIRQVPRISFSNLPAPTGSSYARYYVNAGEIQNKGVEIVLNATPVMTKDFRWKTGVNFATNKNEAIKLVDELDRFMFNGGESNNVWSYLEVGGSFGDIYGTTFVRDDNGKIQYEKKVSGN
;
A
#
# COMPACT_ATOMS: atom_id res chain seq x y z
N MET A 1 21.53 18.76 -7.56
CA MET A 1 22.41 19.29 -8.64
C MET A 1 21.88 20.65 -9.05
N ALA A 2 22.74 21.65 -9.16
CA ALA A 2 22.37 23.00 -9.59
C ALA A 2 23.04 23.27 -10.95
N LEU A 3 22.28 23.86 -11.88
CA LEU A 3 22.71 24.15 -13.25
C LEU A 3 22.43 25.60 -13.61
N PHE A 4 23.15 26.14 -14.59
CA PHE A 4 22.95 27.48 -15.15
C PHE A 4 22.95 28.60 -14.08
N ASN A 5 24.08 28.76 -13.36
CA ASN A 5 24.24 29.75 -12.28
C ASN A 5 23.15 29.63 -11.20
N SER A 6 22.86 28.39 -10.78
CA SER A 6 21.84 28.07 -9.76
C SER A 6 20.40 28.47 -10.14
N ARG A 7 20.11 28.72 -11.40
CA ARG A 7 18.75 28.98 -11.86
C ARG A 7 17.88 27.72 -11.93
N TRP A 8 18.52 26.54 -12.00
CA TRP A 8 17.86 25.23 -12.04
C TRP A 8 18.41 24.37 -10.93
N SER A 9 17.54 23.75 -10.18
CA SER A 9 17.90 22.79 -9.15
C SER A 9 17.11 21.51 -9.35
N LEU A 10 17.80 20.40 -9.49
CA LEU A 10 17.22 19.06 -9.59
C LEU A 10 17.66 18.24 -8.38
N THR A 11 16.70 17.69 -7.66
CA THR A 11 16.91 16.77 -6.54
C THR A 11 16.19 15.47 -6.84
N LEU A 12 16.88 14.34 -6.74
CA LEU A 12 16.39 12.99 -7.05
C LEU A 12 16.70 12.06 -5.86
N PRO A 13 15.94 12.15 -4.76
CA PRO A 13 16.06 11.18 -3.70
C PRO A 13 15.43 9.83 -4.12
N ILE A 14 16.15 8.75 -3.85
CA ILE A 14 15.64 7.39 -3.95
C ILE A 14 15.36 6.90 -2.54
N ILE A 15 14.14 6.50 -2.30
CA ILE A 15 13.69 6.01 -1.00
C ILE A 15 13.65 4.48 -1.07
N ARG A 16 14.36 3.84 -0.16
CA ARG A 16 14.24 2.42 0.09
C ARG A 16 14.26 2.18 1.59
N GLN A 17 13.14 1.80 2.13
CA GLN A 17 12.97 1.50 3.55
C GLN A 17 12.37 0.11 3.70
N VAL A 18 12.87 -0.64 4.67
CA VAL A 18 12.32 -1.95 5.06
C VAL A 18 11.97 -1.87 6.55
N PRO A 19 10.89 -1.16 6.90
CA PRO A 19 10.42 -1.17 8.28
C PRO A 19 9.87 -2.56 8.63
N ARG A 20 10.17 -3.01 9.83
CA ARG A 20 9.49 -4.16 10.42
C ARG A 20 8.15 -3.69 10.97
N ILE A 21 7.09 -4.41 10.63
CA ILE A 21 5.79 -4.17 11.26
C ILE A 21 5.86 -4.76 12.67
N SER A 22 6.00 -3.89 13.64
CA SER A 22 6.25 -4.31 15.01
C SER A 22 5.01 -4.74 15.78
N PHE A 23 3.80 -4.43 15.29
CA PHE A 23 2.58 -4.74 16.05
C PHE A 23 1.41 -5.03 15.13
N SER A 24 1.02 -6.29 15.07
CA SER A 24 -0.30 -6.70 14.57
C SER A 24 -1.07 -7.40 15.67
N ASN A 25 -2.34 -7.10 15.73
CA ASN A 25 -3.26 -7.67 16.71
C ASN A 25 -3.91 -8.90 16.09
N LEU A 26 -3.34 -10.07 16.38
CA LEU A 26 -3.83 -11.35 15.88
C LEU A 26 -4.82 -11.99 16.86
N PRO A 27 -5.81 -12.75 16.35
CA PRO A 27 -6.64 -13.59 17.21
C PRO A 27 -5.75 -14.61 17.93
N ALA A 28 -6.00 -14.80 19.22
CA ALA A 28 -5.25 -15.77 20.00
C ALA A 28 -5.65 -17.21 19.62
N PRO A 29 -4.72 -18.18 19.74
CA PRO A 29 -5.02 -19.59 19.50
C PRO A 29 -6.19 -20.08 20.34
N THR A 30 -6.94 -21.03 19.78
CA THR A 30 -8.06 -21.68 20.48
C THR A 30 -7.56 -22.34 21.77
N GLY A 31 -8.20 -22.03 22.90
CA GLY A 31 -7.77 -22.52 24.22
C GLY A 31 -6.91 -21.53 25.03
N SER A 32 -6.54 -20.39 24.43
CA SER A 32 -5.93 -19.29 25.15
C SER A 32 -7.00 -18.51 25.95
N SER A 33 -6.62 -18.01 27.13
CA SER A 33 -7.46 -17.10 27.92
C SER A 33 -7.50 -15.68 27.34
N TYR A 34 -6.77 -15.41 26.27
CA TYR A 34 -6.69 -14.11 25.63
C TYR A 34 -7.47 -14.12 24.31
N ALA A 35 -8.17 -13.05 24.03
CA ALA A 35 -8.90 -12.91 22.78
C ALA A 35 -7.95 -12.55 21.61
N ARG A 36 -6.89 -11.82 21.91
CA ARG A 36 -5.92 -11.32 20.92
C ARG A 36 -4.54 -11.16 21.54
N TYR A 37 -3.51 -11.18 20.69
CA TYR A 37 -2.13 -10.91 21.10
C TYR A 37 -1.40 -10.10 20.04
N TYR A 38 -0.38 -9.38 20.47
CA TYR A 38 0.44 -8.57 19.58
C TYR A 38 1.68 -9.32 19.16
N VAL A 39 1.98 -9.28 17.89
CA VAL A 39 3.13 -9.94 17.28
C VAL A 39 3.76 -9.05 16.21
N ASN A 40 5.03 -9.25 15.98
CA ASN A 40 5.69 -8.67 14.81
C ASN A 40 5.19 -9.39 13.55
N ALA A 41 4.27 -8.77 12.82
CA ALA A 41 3.53 -9.44 11.77
C ALA A 41 4.34 -9.67 10.48
N GLY A 42 5.49 -9.03 10.33
CA GLY A 42 6.32 -9.24 9.14
C GLY A 42 7.18 -8.04 8.75
N GLU A 43 7.65 -8.07 7.53
CA GLU A 43 8.46 -7.01 6.93
C GLU A 43 7.77 -6.44 5.70
N ILE A 44 7.59 -5.13 5.67
CA ILE A 44 7.10 -4.40 4.49
C ILE A 44 8.26 -3.62 3.90
N GLN A 45 8.41 -3.68 2.61
CA GLN A 45 9.37 -2.87 1.88
C GLN A 45 8.66 -1.69 1.22
N ASN A 46 9.19 -0.48 1.45
CA ASN A 46 8.79 0.72 0.72
C ASN A 46 9.91 1.10 -0.25
N LYS A 47 9.56 1.25 -1.51
CA LYS A 47 10.44 1.74 -2.56
C LYS A 47 9.79 2.94 -3.23
N GLY A 48 10.53 4.02 -3.37
CA GLY A 48 10.02 5.22 -3.98
C GLY A 48 11.10 6.04 -4.66
N VAL A 49 10.64 6.90 -5.55
CA VAL A 49 11.47 7.91 -6.19
C VAL A 49 10.75 9.23 -6.07
N GLU A 50 11.49 10.24 -5.67
CA GLU A 50 10.99 11.61 -5.67
C GLU A 50 11.80 12.43 -6.66
N ILE A 51 11.14 13.34 -7.35
CA ILE A 51 11.77 14.28 -8.26
C ILE A 51 11.32 15.67 -7.84
N VAL A 52 12.27 16.51 -7.47
CA VAL A 52 12.01 17.90 -7.17
C VAL A 52 12.80 18.76 -8.16
N LEU A 53 12.09 19.46 -9.01
CA LEU A 53 12.65 20.38 -9.98
C LEU A 53 12.23 21.81 -9.60
N ASN A 54 13.21 22.66 -9.33
CA ASN A 54 12.98 24.09 -9.13
C ASN A 54 13.72 24.87 -10.21
N ALA A 55 13.05 25.87 -10.75
CA ALA A 55 13.60 26.70 -11.80
C ALA A 55 13.26 28.18 -11.61
N THR A 56 14.18 29.02 -12.06
CA THR A 56 13.95 30.46 -12.24
C THR A 56 14.18 30.79 -13.72
N PRO A 57 13.20 30.44 -14.58
CA PRO A 57 13.36 30.59 -16.04
C PRO A 57 13.56 32.04 -16.46
N VAL A 58 12.88 32.97 -15.80
CA VAL A 58 13.00 34.39 -16.09
C VAL A 58 13.49 35.14 -14.85
N MET A 59 14.55 35.90 -15.04
CA MET A 59 15.10 36.77 -14.01
C MET A 59 15.67 38.01 -14.69
N THR A 60 14.91 39.10 -14.56
CA THR A 60 15.29 40.46 -15.02
C THR A 60 15.49 41.38 -13.81
N LYS A 61 15.81 42.64 -14.04
CA LYS A 61 15.98 43.63 -12.99
C LYS A 61 14.70 43.83 -12.17
N ASP A 62 13.54 43.80 -12.83
CA ASP A 62 12.24 44.17 -12.23
C ASP A 62 11.28 42.95 -12.14
N PHE A 63 11.63 41.80 -12.73
CA PHE A 63 10.75 40.64 -12.75
C PHE A 63 11.54 39.33 -12.51
N ARG A 64 11.01 38.49 -11.62
CA ARG A 64 11.56 37.18 -11.34
C ARG A 64 10.45 36.14 -11.30
N TRP A 65 10.51 35.16 -12.19
CA TRP A 65 9.58 34.04 -12.18
C TRP A 65 10.28 32.78 -11.63
N LYS A 66 9.73 32.25 -10.54
CA LYS A 66 10.13 30.98 -9.96
C LYS A 66 9.04 29.96 -10.19
N THR A 67 9.41 28.76 -10.57
CA THR A 67 8.49 27.64 -10.72
C THR A 67 9.12 26.37 -10.13
N GLY A 68 8.28 25.43 -9.69
CA GLY A 68 8.70 24.16 -9.16
C GLY A 68 7.72 23.06 -9.54
N VAL A 69 8.27 21.86 -9.77
CA VAL A 69 7.51 20.65 -10.02
C VAL A 69 8.02 19.58 -9.08
N ASN A 70 7.10 18.96 -8.35
CA ASN A 70 7.38 17.84 -7.47
C ASN A 70 6.62 16.62 -8.01
N PHE A 71 7.33 15.52 -8.17
CA PHE A 71 6.78 14.23 -8.51
C PHE A 71 7.27 13.21 -7.49
N ALA A 72 6.35 12.41 -6.95
CA ALA A 72 6.70 11.33 -6.04
C ALA A 72 5.94 10.06 -6.42
N THR A 73 6.61 8.93 -6.36
CA THR A 73 5.99 7.61 -6.43
C THR A 73 6.51 6.75 -5.31
N ASN A 74 5.62 5.94 -4.73
CA ASN A 74 5.97 4.98 -3.71
C ASN A 74 5.21 3.67 -3.94
N LYS A 75 5.91 2.55 -3.83
CA LYS A 75 5.34 1.21 -3.81
C LYS A 75 5.69 0.59 -2.46
N ASN A 76 4.68 0.13 -1.75
CA ASN A 76 4.87 -0.73 -0.60
C ASN A 76 4.54 -2.19 -0.96
N GLU A 77 5.24 -3.12 -0.35
CA GLU A 77 5.09 -4.55 -0.61
C GLU A 77 5.48 -5.34 0.64
N ALA A 78 4.63 -6.26 1.06
CA ALA A 78 4.95 -7.20 2.11
C ALA A 78 5.92 -8.25 1.57
N ILE A 79 7.16 -8.26 2.08
CA ILE A 79 8.20 -9.21 1.62
C ILE A 79 8.24 -10.48 2.46
N LYS A 80 7.80 -10.41 3.69
CA LYS A 80 7.72 -11.54 4.60
C LYS A 80 6.64 -11.30 5.64
N LEU A 81 5.88 -12.33 5.96
CA LEU A 81 5.01 -12.40 7.13
C LEU A 81 5.61 -13.30 8.19
N VAL A 82 5.00 -13.35 9.37
CA VAL A 82 5.38 -14.30 10.42
C VAL A 82 5.31 -15.73 9.90
N ASP A 83 6.18 -16.57 10.41
CA ASP A 83 6.33 -17.94 9.95
C ASP A 83 4.97 -18.67 9.92
N GLU A 84 4.71 -19.38 8.79
CA GLU A 84 3.53 -20.18 8.50
C GLU A 84 2.26 -19.42 8.07
N LEU A 85 2.29 -18.08 7.93
CA LEU A 85 1.16 -17.34 7.42
C LEU A 85 1.46 -16.73 6.04
N ASP A 86 0.73 -17.17 5.01
CA ASP A 86 0.81 -16.56 3.69
C ASP A 86 0.06 -15.22 3.65
N ARG A 87 -0.97 -15.10 4.50
CA ARG A 87 -1.78 -13.89 4.65
C ARG A 87 -2.43 -13.79 6.02
N PHE A 88 -2.70 -12.59 6.48
CA PHE A 88 -3.56 -12.39 7.64
C PHE A 88 -4.48 -11.18 7.45
N MET A 89 -5.64 -11.26 8.05
CA MET A 89 -6.60 -10.18 8.09
C MET A 89 -6.24 -9.22 9.23
N PHE A 90 -5.93 -7.96 8.92
CA PHE A 90 -5.60 -6.99 9.95
C PHE A 90 -6.75 -6.03 10.27
N ASN A 91 -7.73 -5.93 9.39
CA ASN A 91 -8.97 -5.23 9.68
C ASN A 91 -10.13 -5.96 8.98
N GLY A 92 -11.05 -6.50 9.78
CA GLY A 92 -12.34 -6.96 9.31
C GLY A 92 -13.28 -5.76 9.32
N GLY A 93 -13.69 -5.30 8.14
CA GLY A 93 -14.67 -4.24 8.04
C GLY A 93 -15.97 -4.62 8.79
N GLU A 94 -16.68 -3.63 9.30
CA GLU A 94 -18.02 -3.81 9.88
C GLU A 94 -19.04 -4.36 8.86
N SER A 95 -18.69 -4.31 7.58
CA SER A 95 -19.44 -4.90 6.48
C SER A 95 -18.91 -6.31 6.20
N ASN A 96 -19.80 -7.28 6.16
CA ASN A 96 -19.48 -8.70 5.88
C ASN A 96 -18.90 -8.97 4.48
N ASN A 97 -18.66 -7.94 3.66
CA ASN A 97 -18.28 -8.08 2.26
C ASN A 97 -16.95 -7.39 1.91
N VAL A 98 -16.28 -6.76 2.86
CA VAL A 98 -15.03 -6.04 2.63
C VAL A 98 -14.03 -6.33 3.75
N TRP A 99 -12.82 -6.71 3.38
CA TRP A 99 -11.75 -7.05 4.31
C TRP A 99 -10.44 -6.43 3.87
N SER A 100 -9.58 -6.17 4.84
CA SER A 100 -8.20 -5.78 4.59
C SER A 100 -7.29 -6.93 4.98
N TYR A 101 -6.57 -7.45 3.99
CA TYR A 101 -5.57 -8.50 4.18
C TYR A 101 -4.18 -7.96 3.90
N LEU A 102 -3.22 -8.50 4.62
CA LEU A 102 -1.82 -8.41 4.27
C LEU A 102 -1.37 -9.78 3.77
N GLU A 103 -0.86 -9.82 2.55
CA GLU A 103 -0.41 -11.02 1.87
C GLU A 103 1.02 -10.80 1.37
N VAL A 104 1.84 -11.84 1.36
CA VAL A 104 3.20 -11.75 0.82
C VAL A 104 3.14 -11.39 -0.67
N GLY A 105 3.86 -10.35 -1.06
CA GLY A 105 3.81 -9.78 -2.41
C GLY A 105 2.70 -8.73 -2.62
N GLY A 106 1.74 -8.64 -1.71
CA GLY A 106 0.68 -7.62 -1.71
C GLY A 106 1.11 -6.32 -1.05
N SER A 107 0.26 -5.31 -1.19
CA SER A 107 0.47 -4.00 -0.59
C SER A 107 -0.15 -3.92 0.80
N PHE A 108 0.49 -3.18 1.70
CA PHE A 108 -0.12 -2.86 2.98
C PHE A 108 -1.29 -1.90 2.75
N GLY A 109 -2.51 -2.39 3.01
CA GLY A 109 -3.73 -1.63 2.77
C GLY A 109 -4.55 -2.13 1.57
N ASP A 110 -4.19 -3.25 0.98
CA ASP A 110 -5.02 -3.89 -0.03
C ASP A 110 -6.38 -4.26 0.55
N ILE A 111 -7.41 -3.96 -0.21
CA ILE A 111 -8.81 -4.17 0.17
C ILE A 111 -9.38 -5.29 -0.70
N TYR A 112 -9.93 -6.28 -0.05
CA TYR A 112 -10.58 -7.42 -0.69
C TYR A 112 -12.08 -7.35 -0.43
N GLY A 113 -12.85 -7.71 -1.44
CA GLY A 113 -14.30 -7.73 -1.33
C GLY A 113 -14.89 -8.86 -2.17
N THR A 114 -16.14 -9.21 -1.87
CA THR A 114 -16.89 -10.14 -2.68
C THR A 114 -17.47 -9.46 -3.90
N THR A 115 -17.46 -10.16 -5.03
CA THR A 115 -18.11 -9.73 -6.26
C THR A 115 -18.94 -10.87 -6.83
N PHE A 116 -19.86 -10.55 -7.72
CA PHE A 116 -20.65 -11.57 -8.41
C PHE A 116 -19.80 -12.25 -9.50
N VAL A 117 -19.86 -13.57 -9.55
CA VAL A 117 -19.34 -14.34 -10.68
C VAL A 117 -20.19 -14.02 -11.90
N ARG A 118 -19.53 -13.76 -13.02
CA ARG A 118 -20.21 -13.46 -14.29
C ARG A 118 -19.78 -14.47 -15.35
N ASP A 119 -20.70 -14.74 -16.27
CA ASP A 119 -20.42 -15.52 -17.48
C ASP A 119 -19.66 -14.68 -18.52
N ASP A 120 -19.24 -15.31 -19.62
CA ASP A 120 -18.54 -14.68 -20.73
C ASP A 120 -19.33 -13.54 -21.40
N ASN A 121 -20.65 -13.51 -21.20
CA ASN A 121 -21.54 -12.46 -21.68
C ASN A 121 -21.80 -11.36 -20.63
N GLY A 122 -21.14 -11.43 -19.49
CA GLY A 122 -21.25 -10.45 -18.41
C GLY A 122 -22.48 -10.62 -17.50
N LYS A 123 -23.28 -11.69 -17.68
CA LYS A 123 -24.44 -11.97 -16.82
C LYS A 123 -23.99 -12.57 -15.48
N ILE A 124 -24.64 -12.16 -14.41
CA ILE A 124 -24.38 -12.70 -13.07
C ILE A 124 -24.80 -14.16 -13.04
N GLN A 125 -23.86 -15.02 -12.62
CA GLN A 125 -24.12 -16.43 -12.34
C GLN A 125 -24.54 -16.60 -10.88
N TYR A 126 -25.53 -17.41 -10.61
CA TYR A 126 -25.94 -17.81 -9.28
C TYR A 126 -26.17 -19.33 -9.24
N GLU A 127 -25.63 -19.94 -8.21
CA GLU A 127 -25.91 -21.34 -7.94
C GLU A 127 -27.33 -21.47 -7.36
N LYS A 128 -28.15 -22.25 -8.05
CA LYS A 128 -29.46 -22.63 -7.50
C LYS A 128 -29.21 -23.71 -6.44
N LYS A 129 -29.26 -23.34 -5.17
CA LYS A 129 -29.25 -24.32 -4.08
C LYS A 129 -30.52 -25.17 -4.21
N VAL A 130 -30.39 -26.38 -4.70
CA VAL A 130 -31.47 -27.36 -4.63
C VAL A 130 -31.55 -27.82 -3.19
N SER A 131 -32.54 -27.34 -2.43
CA SER A 131 -32.80 -27.90 -1.12
C SER A 131 -33.32 -29.31 -1.32
N GLY A 132 -32.48 -30.30 -1.03
CA GLY A 132 -32.95 -31.67 -0.93
C GLY A 132 -33.93 -31.81 0.24
N ASN A 133 -35.03 -32.45 -0.02
CA ASN A 133 -35.96 -32.95 1.02
C ASN A 133 -35.25 -33.94 1.93
#